data_657de5fa208c9db9f9f0ee00d40e9f27
#
_entry.id   657de5fa208c9db9f9f0ee00d40e9f27
#
_cell.length_a   1.000
_cell.length_b   1.000
_cell.length_c   1.000
_cell.angle_alpha   90.00
_cell.angle_beta   90.00
_cell.angle_gamma   90.00
#
_symmetry.space_group_name_H-M   'P 1'
#
loop_
_entity.id
_entity.type
_entity.pdbx_description
1 polymer ?
#
loop_
_entity_poly.entity_id
_entity_poly.type
_entity_poly.pdbx_seq_one_letter_code
_entity_poly.pdbx_strand_id
1 'polypeptide(L)'
;MDGIINVYKEAGFTSHDVVAKLRGICRQKKIGHTGTLDPQATGVLPVCLGSATRACEMLTDRTKEYVAELLLGKITDTQDTTGTVLEEREVAVDEAQVREVIGNFVGGYDQIPPMYSALKVNGKKLYELARAGKEVERQARHVDLPAIEILEIRLPVVKFRVECSKGTYIRSLCADIGGKLGCGGTMQSLVRTRVGEFRLTDALTLTQLQELRDTGRLEEALLPTDRIFADFNAVHVEEKWRKLIDNGNVFYPGQTMEQTTYPVGEWVRVYREDDSFVGIYAYDGAKEWYKPVKIFHSNTESRK
;
A
#
# COMPACT_ATOMS: atom_id res chain seq x y z
N MET A 1 -5.91 20.84 2.20
CA MET A 1 -6.32 19.87 1.17
C MET A 1 -6.59 18.53 1.82
N ASP A 2 -7.65 17.85 1.41
CA ASP A 2 -8.02 16.51 1.86
C ASP A 2 -8.20 15.62 0.62
N GLY A 3 -7.53 14.47 0.60
CA GLY A 3 -7.57 13.55 -0.55
C GLY A 3 -6.33 12.69 -0.64
N ILE A 4 -6.15 12.04 -1.78
CA ILE A 4 -5.06 11.10 -2.03
C ILE A 4 -4.33 11.52 -3.31
N ILE A 5 -3.00 11.55 -3.27
CA ILE A 5 -2.15 11.74 -4.44
C ILE A 5 -1.49 10.40 -4.76
N ASN A 6 -1.59 9.96 -6.01
CA ASN A 6 -0.85 8.82 -6.51
C ASN A 6 0.55 9.28 -6.93
N VAL A 7 1.56 9.04 -6.08
CA VAL A 7 2.93 9.51 -6.30
C VAL A 7 3.77 8.41 -6.94
N TYR A 8 4.53 8.76 -7.97
CA TYR A 8 5.65 7.95 -8.43
C TYR A 8 6.85 8.19 -7.52
N LYS A 9 7.18 7.22 -6.68
CA LYS A 9 8.40 7.27 -5.88
C LYS A 9 9.60 6.92 -6.75
N GLU A 10 10.52 7.85 -6.89
CA GLU A 10 11.77 7.68 -7.62
C GLU A 10 12.80 6.92 -6.77
N ALA A 11 13.80 6.31 -7.42
CA ALA A 11 14.91 5.68 -6.74
C ALA A 11 15.73 6.69 -5.91
N GLY A 12 16.33 6.21 -4.82
CA GLY A 12 17.12 7.03 -3.92
C GLY A 12 16.33 7.75 -2.82
N PHE A 13 14.99 7.84 -2.93
CA PHE A 13 14.13 8.37 -1.88
C PHE A 13 13.58 7.26 -1.00
N THR A 14 13.53 7.49 0.31
CA THR A 14 12.64 6.70 1.19
C THR A 14 11.19 7.17 1.02
N SER A 15 10.22 6.33 1.41
CA SER A 15 8.81 6.76 1.43
C SER A 15 8.57 7.95 2.37
N HIS A 16 9.39 8.10 3.42
CA HIS A 16 9.35 9.24 4.33
C HIS A 16 9.90 10.53 3.68
N ASP A 17 10.92 10.44 2.84
CA ASP A 17 11.45 11.59 2.09
C ASP A 17 10.41 12.13 1.12
N VAL A 18 9.66 11.24 0.45
CA VAL A 18 8.52 11.62 -0.40
C VAL A 18 7.48 12.40 0.41
N VAL A 19 7.10 11.89 1.59
CA VAL A 19 6.16 12.60 2.48
C VAL A 19 6.74 13.94 2.93
N ALA A 20 8.02 14.02 3.27
CA ALA A 20 8.68 15.27 3.68
C ALA A 20 8.66 16.32 2.55
N LYS A 21 8.99 15.93 1.30
CA LYS A 21 8.91 16.80 0.13
C LYS A 21 7.48 17.27 -0.16
N LEU A 22 6.51 16.35 -0.08
CA LEU A 22 5.09 16.69 -0.28
C LEU A 22 4.56 17.67 0.77
N ARG A 23 5.05 17.62 2.01
CA ARG A 23 4.69 18.65 3.02
C ARG A 23 5.08 20.05 2.56
N GLY A 24 6.22 20.21 1.91
CA GLY A 24 6.64 21.47 1.30
C GLY A 24 5.80 21.87 0.08
N ILE A 25 5.58 20.92 -0.84
CA ILE A 25 4.77 21.12 -2.05
C ILE A 25 3.34 21.50 -1.66
N CYS A 26 2.69 20.74 -0.80
CA CYS A 26 1.29 20.96 -0.40
C CYS A 26 1.12 22.02 0.71
N ARG A 27 2.20 22.57 1.27
CA ARG A 27 2.19 23.47 2.45
C ARG A 27 1.32 22.95 3.60
N GLN A 28 1.40 21.66 3.86
CA GLN A 28 0.53 20.96 4.80
C GLN A 28 1.31 19.93 5.62
N LYS A 29 1.06 19.89 6.95
CA LYS A 29 1.76 18.99 7.86
C LYS A 29 1.19 17.57 7.88
N LYS A 30 -0.15 17.44 7.80
CA LYS A 30 -0.86 16.18 7.94
C LYS A 30 -0.86 15.40 6.62
N ILE A 31 0.20 14.61 6.41
CA ILE A 31 0.42 13.75 5.24
C ILE A 31 0.95 12.40 5.70
N GLY A 32 0.47 11.31 5.10
CA GLY A 32 0.92 9.94 5.37
C GLY A 32 0.90 9.09 4.11
N HIS A 33 1.79 8.09 4.02
CA HIS A 33 1.82 7.13 2.91
C HIS A 33 1.17 5.79 3.29
N THR A 34 0.79 4.99 2.28
CA THR A 34 0.00 3.77 2.43
C THR A 34 0.81 2.48 2.31
N GLY A 35 2.12 2.54 2.52
CA GLY A 35 2.99 1.36 2.46
C GLY A 35 4.39 1.70 1.99
N THR A 36 5.37 1.27 2.76
CA THR A 36 6.78 1.56 2.51
C THR A 36 7.26 0.87 1.22
N LEU A 37 8.07 1.59 0.45
CA LEU A 37 8.97 1.07 -0.58
C LEU A 37 10.41 1.23 -0.11
N ASP A 38 11.25 0.25 -0.42
CA ASP A 38 12.70 0.35 -0.16
C ASP A 38 13.30 1.54 -0.93
N PRO A 39 14.43 2.13 -0.49
CA PRO A 39 14.99 3.33 -1.12
C PRO A 39 15.24 3.18 -2.63
N GLN A 40 15.76 2.04 -3.08
CA GLN A 40 16.03 1.79 -4.50
C GLN A 40 14.80 1.33 -5.29
N ALA A 41 13.75 0.83 -4.62
CA ALA A 41 12.50 0.49 -5.29
C ALA A 41 11.79 1.75 -5.78
N THR A 42 11.09 1.64 -6.91
CA THR A 42 10.35 2.74 -7.54
C THR A 42 8.87 2.44 -7.67
N GLY A 43 8.09 3.40 -8.14
CA GLY A 43 6.71 3.20 -8.56
C GLY A 43 5.67 3.75 -7.61
N VAL A 44 4.48 3.18 -7.67
CA VAL A 44 3.25 3.68 -7.06
C VAL A 44 3.34 3.80 -5.54
N LEU A 45 3.16 5.00 -5.03
CA LEU A 45 3.09 5.30 -3.59
C LEU A 45 1.89 6.23 -3.34
N PRO A 46 0.70 5.70 -3.03
CA PRO A 46 -0.42 6.54 -2.67
C PRO A 46 -0.15 7.27 -1.36
N VAL A 47 -0.36 8.58 -1.36
CA VAL A 47 -0.10 9.46 -0.22
C VAL A 47 -1.38 10.19 0.14
N CYS A 48 -1.80 10.04 1.38
CA CYS A 48 -3.02 10.64 1.92
C CYS A 48 -2.71 12.01 2.56
N LEU A 49 -3.58 12.98 2.30
CA LEU A 49 -3.50 14.35 2.78
C LEU A 49 -4.68 14.66 3.71
N GLY A 50 -4.42 15.40 4.78
CA GLY A 50 -5.44 15.89 5.70
C GLY A 50 -6.26 14.78 6.36
N SER A 51 -7.58 14.85 6.26
CA SER A 51 -8.50 13.85 6.82
C SER A 51 -8.30 12.46 6.19
N ALA A 52 -7.92 12.40 4.91
CA ALA A 52 -7.64 11.14 4.21
C ALA A 52 -6.51 10.30 4.85
N THR A 53 -5.64 10.88 5.68
CA THR A 53 -4.63 10.11 6.43
C THR A 53 -5.23 9.02 7.32
N ARG A 54 -6.51 9.14 7.67
CA ARG A 54 -7.26 8.11 8.39
C ARG A 54 -7.50 6.86 7.56
N ALA A 55 -7.41 6.96 6.22
CA ALA A 55 -7.55 5.81 5.30
C ALA A 55 -6.23 5.06 5.04
N CYS A 56 -5.08 5.54 5.53
CA CYS A 56 -3.79 4.93 5.23
C CYS A 56 -3.74 3.42 5.55
N GLU A 57 -4.29 3.00 6.69
CA GLU A 57 -4.33 1.58 7.07
C GLU A 57 -5.16 0.75 6.10
N MET A 58 -6.34 1.26 5.70
CA MET A 58 -7.25 0.59 4.78
C MET A 58 -6.63 0.41 3.38
N LEU A 59 -5.85 1.40 2.94
CA LEU A 59 -5.07 1.32 1.70
C LEU A 59 -3.85 0.40 1.82
N THR A 60 -3.26 0.32 3.02
CA THR A 60 -2.14 -0.61 3.28
C THR A 60 -2.58 -2.06 3.15
N ASP A 61 -3.85 -2.37 3.37
CA ASP A 61 -4.39 -3.72 3.27
C ASP A 61 -4.75 -4.15 1.83
N ARG A 62 -4.76 -3.23 0.87
CA ARG A 62 -5.02 -3.55 -0.54
C ARG A 62 -3.91 -4.40 -1.15
N THR A 63 -4.26 -5.20 -2.17
CA THR A 63 -3.30 -5.96 -2.97
C THR A 63 -2.30 -5.04 -3.68
N LYS A 64 -1.10 -5.54 -3.93
CA LYS A 64 -0.04 -4.84 -4.66
C LYS A 64 0.40 -5.68 -5.83
N GLU A 65 0.86 -5.00 -6.87
CA GLU A 65 1.52 -5.63 -8.01
C GLU A 65 2.92 -5.03 -8.15
N TYR A 66 3.87 -5.89 -8.42
CA TYR A 66 5.26 -5.51 -8.62
C TYR A 66 5.81 -6.14 -9.91
N VAL A 67 6.73 -5.44 -10.55
CA VAL A 67 7.68 -6.01 -11.50
C VAL A 67 9.03 -6.04 -10.82
N ALA A 68 9.64 -7.22 -10.74
CA ALA A 68 10.92 -7.45 -10.08
C ALA A 68 11.90 -8.11 -11.03
N GLU A 69 13.19 -7.82 -10.85
CA GLU A 69 14.29 -8.56 -11.43
C GLU A 69 15.01 -9.33 -10.34
N LEU A 70 15.03 -10.65 -10.48
CA LEU A 70 15.77 -11.58 -9.65
C LEU A 70 17.13 -11.84 -10.30
N LEU A 71 18.22 -11.60 -9.58
CA LEU A 71 19.57 -12.01 -9.95
C LEU A 71 19.89 -13.32 -9.25
N LEU A 72 20.06 -14.39 -10.00
CA LEU A 72 20.52 -15.68 -9.53
C LEU A 72 22.05 -15.71 -9.32
N GLY A 73 22.51 -16.63 -8.50
CA GLY A 73 23.94 -16.83 -8.24
C GLY A 73 24.52 -15.97 -7.14
N LYS A 74 23.73 -15.06 -6.52
CA LYS A 74 24.20 -14.20 -5.42
C LYS A 74 23.27 -14.27 -4.22
N ILE A 75 23.87 -14.27 -3.03
CA ILE A 75 23.19 -14.17 -1.75
C ILE A 75 23.74 -12.94 -1.03
N THR A 76 22.86 -12.04 -0.60
CA THR A 76 23.23 -10.81 0.12
C THR A 76 22.51 -10.73 1.47
N ASP A 77 23.09 -10.00 2.41
CA ASP A 77 22.52 -9.81 3.76
C ASP A 77 21.18 -9.05 3.76
N THR A 78 20.96 -8.18 2.78
CA THR A 78 19.71 -7.42 2.60
C THR A 78 18.69 -8.12 1.71
N GLN A 79 19.08 -9.22 1.03
CA GLN A 79 18.28 -9.90 -0.01
C GLN A 79 18.03 -9.03 -1.26
N ASP A 80 18.76 -7.93 -1.42
CA ASP A 80 18.82 -7.09 -2.62
C ASP A 80 20.27 -6.75 -2.97
N THR A 81 20.51 -6.19 -4.15
CA THR A 81 21.87 -5.90 -4.65
C THR A 81 22.55 -4.72 -3.95
N THR A 82 21.90 -4.04 -2.99
CA THR A 82 22.52 -2.98 -2.19
C THR A 82 23.24 -3.51 -0.95
N GLY A 83 23.03 -4.77 -0.60
CA GLY A 83 23.65 -5.42 0.54
C GLY A 83 25.05 -5.95 0.27
N THR A 84 25.69 -6.41 1.33
CA THR A 84 26.96 -7.11 1.26
C THR A 84 26.76 -8.52 0.69
N VAL A 85 27.56 -8.90 -0.30
CA VAL A 85 27.55 -10.27 -0.84
C VAL A 85 28.10 -11.22 0.22
N LEU A 86 27.28 -12.18 0.61
CA LEU A 86 27.64 -13.24 1.56
C LEU A 86 28.19 -14.48 0.85
N GLU A 87 27.61 -14.79 -0.31
CA GLU A 87 27.97 -15.96 -1.09
C GLU A 87 27.68 -15.73 -2.57
N GLU A 88 28.54 -16.30 -3.44
CA GLU A 88 28.33 -16.43 -4.87
C GLU A 88 28.34 -17.90 -5.27
N ARG A 89 27.40 -18.32 -6.10
CA ARG A 89 27.24 -19.68 -6.60
C ARG A 89 27.11 -19.71 -8.10
N GLU A 90 27.55 -20.79 -8.72
CA GLU A 90 27.31 -21.01 -10.16
C GLU A 90 25.81 -21.18 -10.45
N VAL A 91 25.38 -20.61 -11.55
CA VAL A 91 23.99 -20.72 -12.04
C VAL A 91 23.93 -21.79 -13.12
N ALA A 92 23.77 -23.04 -12.69
CA ALA A 92 23.69 -24.21 -13.56
C ALA A 92 22.26 -24.69 -13.81
N VAL A 93 21.27 -23.77 -13.71
CA VAL A 93 19.85 -24.05 -13.95
C VAL A 93 19.43 -23.63 -15.35
N ASP A 94 18.44 -24.31 -15.90
CA ASP A 94 17.82 -23.95 -17.17
C ASP A 94 16.49 -23.18 -16.98
N GLU A 95 15.93 -22.69 -18.10
CA GLU A 95 14.65 -21.94 -18.06
C GLU A 95 13.49 -22.80 -17.57
N ALA A 96 13.44 -24.10 -17.85
CA ALA A 96 12.34 -24.98 -17.46
C ALA A 96 12.31 -25.13 -15.93
N GLN A 97 13.47 -25.31 -15.30
CA GLN A 97 13.61 -25.37 -13.86
C GLN A 97 13.21 -24.04 -13.18
N VAL A 98 13.61 -22.91 -13.76
CA VAL A 98 13.21 -21.58 -13.27
C VAL A 98 11.69 -21.41 -13.32
N ARG A 99 11.04 -21.79 -14.44
CA ARG A 99 9.60 -21.69 -14.60
C ARG A 99 8.84 -22.59 -13.61
N GLU A 100 9.30 -23.80 -13.42
CA GLU A 100 8.72 -24.76 -12.48
C GLU A 100 8.80 -24.22 -11.04
N VAL A 101 10.00 -23.79 -10.60
CA VAL A 101 10.19 -23.29 -9.24
C VAL A 101 9.36 -22.03 -8.97
N ILE A 102 9.34 -21.06 -9.89
CA ILE A 102 8.52 -19.85 -9.73
C ILE A 102 7.03 -20.21 -9.71
N GLY A 103 6.58 -21.14 -10.54
CA GLY A 103 5.20 -21.63 -10.57
C GLY A 103 4.72 -22.20 -9.24
N ASN A 104 5.62 -22.84 -8.49
CA ASN A 104 5.30 -23.40 -7.16
C ASN A 104 5.03 -22.35 -6.06
N PHE A 105 5.30 -21.06 -6.30
CA PHE A 105 4.94 -19.97 -5.38
C PHE A 105 3.54 -19.39 -5.65
N VAL A 106 2.92 -19.71 -6.78
CA VAL A 106 1.56 -19.24 -7.09
C VAL A 106 0.58 -19.82 -6.09
N GLY A 107 -0.35 -18.99 -5.58
CA GLY A 107 -1.29 -19.32 -4.52
C GLY A 107 -0.83 -18.77 -3.16
N GLY A 108 0.46 -18.80 -2.89
CA GLY A 108 1.05 -18.26 -1.66
C GLY A 108 1.93 -19.27 -0.92
N TYR A 109 2.61 -18.78 0.12
CA TYR A 109 3.50 -19.59 0.95
C TYR A 109 3.81 -18.90 2.28
N ASP A 110 4.42 -19.64 3.21
CA ASP A 110 4.86 -19.11 4.49
C ASP A 110 6.24 -18.46 4.33
N GLN A 111 6.27 -17.13 4.31
CA GLN A 111 7.45 -16.31 4.11
C GLN A 111 8.07 -15.88 5.44
N ILE A 112 9.39 -16.03 5.58
CA ILE A 112 10.16 -15.45 6.70
C ILE A 112 10.52 -14.00 6.30
N PRO A 113 10.02 -12.97 7.06
CA PRO A 113 10.36 -11.58 6.78
C PRO A 113 11.86 -11.31 6.86
N PRO A 114 12.42 -10.39 6.04
CA PRO A 114 13.84 -10.08 6.10
C PRO A 114 14.20 -9.30 7.36
N MET A 115 15.47 -9.41 7.81
CA MET A 115 15.98 -8.60 8.94
C MET A 115 15.91 -7.10 8.64
N TYR A 116 16.13 -6.69 7.40
CA TYR A 116 16.02 -5.30 6.97
C TYR A 116 14.56 -4.93 6.66
N SER A 117 13.69 -4.98 7.68
CA SER A 117 12.28 -4.61 7.57
C SER A 117 11.84 -3.68 8.71
N ALA A 118 10.70 -3.01 8.52
CA ALA A 118 10.08 -2.14 9.53
C ALA A 118 9.26 -2.90 10.57
N LEU A 119 9.20 -4.22 10.50
CA LEU A 119 8.53 -5.05 11.51
C LEU A 119 9.18 -4.84 12.88
N LYS A 120 8.35 -4.85 13.91
CA LYS A 120 8.82 -4.72 15.30
C LYS A 120 8.85 -6.09 15.99
N VAL A 121 9.97 -6.37 16.64
CA VAL A 121 10.14 -7.49 17.58
C VAL A 121 10.59 -6.89 18.91
N ASN A 122 9.87 -7.19 19.99
CA ASN A 122 10.13 -6.64 21.32
C ASN A 122 10.25 -5.09 21.33
N GLY A 123 9.38 -4.42 20.56
CA GLY A 123 9.30 -2.96 20.48
C GLY A 123 10.35 -2.27 19.60
N LYS A 124 11.37 -2.99 19.10
CA LYS A 124 12.42 -2.48 18.19
C LYS A 124 12.15 -2.94 16.76
N LYS A 125 12.45 -2.08 15.78
CA LYS A 125 12.33 -2.46 14.37
C LYS A 125 13.46 -3.40 13.97
N LEU A 126 13.17 -4.39 13.13
CA LEU A 126 14.15 -5.39 12.70
C LEU A 126 15.36 -4.76 12.03
N TYR A 127 15.18 -3.74 11.18
CA TYR A 127 16.30 -3.06 10.53
C TYR A 127 17.24 -2.34 11.53
N GLU A 128 16.74 -1.90 12.69
CA GLU A 128 17.58 -1.30 13.74
C GLU A 128 18.45 -2.35 14.41
N LEU A 129 17.90 -3.56 14.60
CA LEU A 129 18.65 -4.70 15.13
C LEU A 129 19.69 -5.20 14.13
N ALA A 130 19.32 -5.31 12.84
CA ALA A 130 20.23 -5.71 11.77
C ALA A 130 21.44 -4.76 11.67
N ARG A 131 21.23 -3.43 11.69
CA ARG A 131 22.29 -2.43 11.69
C ARG A 131 23.21 -2.51 12.93
N ALA A 132 22.67 -3.00 14.05
CA ALA A 132 23.46 -3.26 15.27
C ALA A 132 24.13 -4.64 15.26
N GLY A 133 24.14 -5.36 14.12
CA GLY A 133 24.72 -6.69 13.98
C GLY A 133 24.00 -7.79 14.76
N LYS A 134 22.73 -7.56 15.13
CA LYS A 134 21.92 -8.51 15.90
C LYS A 134 20.94 -9.21 14.98
N GLU A 135 21.02 -10.51 14.92
CA GLU A 135 20.02 -11.35 14.29
C GLU A 135 19.02 -11.84 15.34
N VAL A 136 17.74 -11.86 15.01
CA VAL A 136 16.66 -12.37 15.85
C VAL A 136 15.82 -13.36 15.07
N GLU A 137 15.26 -14.33 15.78
CA GLU A 137 14.32 -15.28 15.21
C GLU A 137 13.08 -14.57 14.72
N ARG A 138 12.64 -14.92 13.52
CA ARG A 138 11.47 -14.36 12.84
C ARG A 138 10.50 -15.47 12.53
N GLN A 139 9.26 -15.29 12.91
CA GLN A 139 8.19 -16.23 12.57
C GLN A 139 7.80 -16.07 11.10
N ALA A 140 7.61 -17.18 10.41
CA ALA A 140 7.04 -17.20 9.08
C ALA A 140 5.60 -16.65 9.12
N ARG A 141 5.19 -16.00 8.03
CA ARG A 141 3.84 -15.44 7.84
C ARG A 141 3.33 -15.86 6.49
N HIS A 142 2.10 -16.33 6.46
CA HIS A 142 1.46 -16.63 5.19
C HIS A 142 1.29 -15.36 4.36
N VAL A 143 1.67 -15.44 3.08
CA VAL A 143 1.48 -14.40 2.08
C VAL A 143 0.80 -15.02 0.86
N ASP A 144 -0.24 -14.34 0.35
CA ASP A 144 -0.93 -14.78 -0.86
C ASP A 144 -0.22 -14.19 -2.08
N LEU A 145 -0.02 -15.01 -3.10
CA LEU A 145 0.54 -14.65 -4.40
C LEU A 145 -0.43 -15.14 -5.50
N PRO A 146 -1.57 -14.42 -5.72
CA PRO A 146 -2.61 -14.86 -6.65
C PRO A 146 -2.10 -15.09 -8.06
N ALA A 147 -1.07 -14.35 -8.47
CA ALA A 147 -0.49 -14.48 -9.81
C ALA A 147 1.01 -14.16 -9.78
N ILE A 148 1.78 -14.97 -10.51
CA ILE A 148 3.17 -14.67 -10.89
C ILE A 148 3.29 -14.91 -12.39
N GLU A 149 3.73 -13.91 -13.13
CA GLU A 149 3.97 -13.98 -14.57
C GLU A 149 5.46 -13.75 -14.85
N ILE A 150 6.11 -14.69 -15.49
CA ILE A 150 7.50 -14.52 -15.93
C ILE A 150 7.48 -13.72 -17.23
N LEU A 151 8.07 -12.52 -17.18
CA LEU A 151 8.15 -11.61 -18.31
C LEU A 151 9.34 -11.90 -19.21
N GLU A 152 10.49 -12.26 -18.60
CA GLU A 152 11.73 -12.52 -19.33
C GLU A 152 12.66 -13.41 -18.49
N ILE A 153 13.36 -14.35 -19.16
CA ILE A 153 14.46 -15.10 -18.58
C ILE A 153 15.70 -14.84 -19.43
N ARG A 154 16.70 -14.19 -18.86
CA ARG A 154 18.05 -14.03 -19.41
C ARG A 154 19.05 -14.37 -18.32
N LEU A 155 19.28 -15.64 -18.11
CA LEU A 155 20.15 -16.10 -17.03
C LEU A 155 21.48 -15.34 -17.00
N PRO A 156 21.91 -14.86 -15.82
CA PRO A 156 21.36 -15.15 -14.50
C PRO A 156 20.20 -14.26 -14.04
N VAL A 157 19.60 -13.42 -14.88
CA VAL A 157 18.52 -12.49 -14.52
C VAL A 157 17.18 -13.04 -14.96
N VAL A 158 16.20 -13.02 -14.04
CA VAL A 158 14.80 -13.38 -14.28
C VAL A 158 13.92 -12.20 -13.92
N LYS A 159 13.13 -11.74 -14.90
CA LYS A 159 12.15 -10.66 -14.72
C LYS A 159 10.74 -11.23 -14.62
N PHE A 160 10.03 -10.87 -13.57
CA PHE A 160 8.67 -11.36 -13.36
C PHE A 160 7.77 -10.27 -12.78
N ARG A 161 6.47 -10.40 -13.04
CA ARG A 161 5.39 -9.64 -12.40
C ARG A 161 4.77 -10.51 -11.32
N VAL A 162 4.47 -9.93 -10.17
CA VAL A 162 3.79 -10.63 -9.07
C VAL A 162 2.70 -9.78 -8.46
N GLU A 163 1.50 -10.37 -8.32
CA GLU A 163 0.45 -9.82 -7.47
C GLU A 163 0.53 -10.47 -6.08
N CYS A 164 0.40 -9.67 -5.03
CA CYS A 164 0.59 -10.17 -3.67
C CYS A 164 -0.28 -9.46 -2.64
N SER A 165 -0.52 -10.15 -1.53
CA SER A 165 -1.17 -9.61 -0.34
C SER A 165 -0.26 -8.61 0.40
N LYS A 166 -0.84 -7.89 1.37
CA LYS A 166 -0.07 -7.03 2.27
C LYS A 166 1.00 -7.81 3.03
N GLY A 167 2.12 -7.15 3.31
CA GLY A 167 3.20 -7.72 4.12
C GLY A 167 4.14 -8.66 3.37
N THR A 168 3.91 -8.88 2.08
CA THR A 168 4.83 -9.64 1.22
C THR A 168 6.12 -8.86 0.97
N TYR A 169 7.26 -9.50 1.16
CA TYR A 169 8.59 -8.98 0.85
C TYR A 169 9.10 -9.62 -0.45
N ILE A 170 9.19 -8.82 -1.51
CA ILE A 170 9.65 -9.32 -2.82
C ILE A 170 11.13 -9.70 -2.76
N ARG A 171 11.92 -9.04 -1.91
CA ARG A 171 13.31 -9.45 -1.62
C ARG A 171 13.39 -10.88 -1.10
N SER A 172 12.56 -11.23 -0.12
CA SER A 172 12.52 -12.61 0.40
C SER A 172 11.99 -13.59 -0.64
N LEU A 173 11.01 -13.22 -1.45
CA LEU A 173 10.56 -14.07 -2.56
C LEU A 173 11.71 -14.37 -3.54
N CYS A 174 12.51 -13.36 -3.91
CA CYS A 174 13.68 -13.55 -4.77
C CYS A 174 14.73 -14.49 -4.12
N ALA A 175 15.01 -14.29 -2.83
CA ALA A 175 15.94 -15.15 -2.08
C ALA A 175 15.42 -16.59 -1.97
N ASP A 176 14.12 -16.77 -1.71
CA ASP A 176 13.48 -18.09 -1.57
C ASP A 176 13.44 -18.85 -2.91
N ILE A 177 13.15 -18.15 -4.04
CA ILE A 177 13.25 -18.74 -5.38
C ILE A 177 14.68 -19.21 -5.65
N GLY A 178 15.68 -18.35 -5.45
CA GLY A 178 17.08 -18.71 -5.66
C GLY A 178 17.54 -19.84 -4.74
N GLY A 179 17.05 -19.89 -3.49
CA GLY A 179 17.29 -20.97 -2.54
C GLY A 179 16.73 -22.30 -3.03
N LYS A 180 15.49 -22.32 -3.56
CA LYS A 180 14.88 -23.54 -4.13
C LYS A 180 15.57 -24.01 -5.42
N LEU A 181 16.14 -23.09 -6.19
CA LEU A 181 16.98 -23.40 -7.35
C LEU A 181 18.40 -23.88 -6.97
N GLY A 182 18.79 -23.77 -5.69
CA GLY A 182 20.09 -24.20 -5.18
C GLY A 182 21.25 -23.25 -5.47
N CYS A 183 21.08 -22.26 -6.34
CA CYS A 183 22.13 -21.32 -6.72
C CYS A 183 22.10 -20.00 -5.92
N GLY A 184 21.09 -19.77 -5.06
CA GLY A 184 20.87 -18.49 -4.39
C GLY A 184 20.29 -17.45 -5.32
N GLY A 185 19.74 -16.39 -4.72
CA GLY A 185 19.12 -15.31 -5.47
C GLY A 185 18.97 -14.05 -4.64
N THR A 186 19.01 -12.90 -5.30
CA THR A 186 18.83 -11.58 -4.70
C THR A 186 18.02 -10.69 -5.61
N MET A 187 17.26 -9.76 -5.04
CA MET A 187 16.46 -8.80 -5.82
C MET A 187 17.38 -7.74 -6.43
N GLN A 188 17.37 -7.60 -7.77
CA GLN A 188 18.18 -6.61 -8.48
C GLN A 188 17.43 -5.29 -8.65
N SER A 189 16.15 -5.35 -9.03
CA SER A 189 15.32 -4.16 -9.18
C SER A 189 13.88 -4.44 -8.76
N LEU A 190 13.13 -3.38 -8.39
CA LEU A 190 11.74 -3.48 -8.00
C LEU A 190 10.97 -2.22 -8.41
N VAL A 191 9.89 -2.44 -9.14
CA VAL A 191 8.91 -1.40 -9.48
C VAL A 191 7.55 -1.82 -8.96
N ARG A 192 6.94 -1.04 -8.06
CA ARG A 192 5.55 -1.24 -7.67
C ARG A 192 4.64 -0.63 -8.72
N THR A 193 3.95 -1.46 -9.49
CA THR A 193 3.11 -1.05 -10.62
C THR A 193 1.67 -0.74 -10.21
N ARG A 194 1.21 -1.32 -9.06
CA ARG A 194 -0.16 -1.11 -8.57
C ARG A 194 -0.28 -1.23 -7.05
N VAL A 195 -1.18 -0.44 -6.48
CA VAL A 195 -1.69 -0.55 -5.10
C VAL A 195 -3.20 -0.40 -5.14
N GLY A 196 -3.96 -1.48 -4.95
CA GLY A 196 -5.40 -1.44 -5.15
C GLY A 196 -5.77 -0.90 -6.54
N GLU A 197 -6.47 0.22 -6.60
CA GLU A 197 -6.87 0.91 -7.83
C GLU A 197 -5.78 1.84 -8.42
N PHE A 198 -4.80 2.25 -7.61
CA PHE A 198 -3.74 3.18 -8.02
C PHE A 198 -2.74 2.48 -8.93
N ARG A 199 -2.58 2.98 -10.16
CA ARG A 199 -1.72 2.42 -11.22
C ARG A 199 -0.51 3.29 -11.48
N LEU A 200 0.55 2.67 -12.01
CA LEU A 200 1.78 3.35 -12.38
C LEU A 200 1.56 4.42 -13.46
N THR A 201 0.65 4.16 -14.39
CA THR A 201 0.29 5.08 -15.49
C THR A 201 -0.25 6.42 -15.01
N ASP A 202 -0.84 6.45 -13.82
CA ASP A 202 -1.52 7.61 -13.24
C ASP A 202 -0.70 8.25 -12.12
N ALA A 203 0.52 7.75 -11.89
CA ALA A 203 1.39 8.22 -10.83
C ALA A 203 2.20 9.45 -11.28
N LEU A 204 2.24 10.49 -10.44
CA LEU A 204 2.96 11.74 -10.69
C LEU A 204 4.28 11.78 -9.92
N THR A 205 5.34 12.22 -10.57
CA THR A 205 6.64 12.49 -9.93
C THR A 205 6.55 13.70 -9.00
N LEU A 206 7.50 13.82 -8.07
CA LEU A 206 7.59 15.01 -7.21
C LEU A 206 7.81 16.29 -8.01
N THR A 207 8.53 16.21 -9.13
CA THR A 207 8.76 17.35 -10.05
C THR A 207 7.44 17.80 -10.69
N GLN A 208 6.65 16.87 -11.23
CA GLN A 208 5.33 17.19 -11.80
C GLN A 208 4.38 17.80 -10.77
N LEU A 209 4.38 17.28 -9.55
CA LEU A 209 3.57 17.83 -8.45
C LEU A 209 4.03 19.24 -8.05
N GLN A 210 5.33 19.52 -8.10
CA GLN A 210 5.86 20.86 -7.87
C GLN A 210 5.40 21.82 -8.97
N GLU A 211 5.45 21.41 -10.24
CA GLU A 211 4.98 22.20 -11.39
C GLU A 211 3.47 22.51 -11.29
N LEU A 212 2.65 21.50 -10.94
CA LEU A 212 1.22 21.71 -10.70
C LEU A 212 0.98 22.73 -9.59
N ARG A 213 1.76 22.67 -8.51
CA ARG A 213 1.66 23.66 -7.43
C ARG A 213 2.02 25.06 -7.92
N ASP A 214 3.13 25.21 -8.64
CA ASP A 214 3.66 26.52 -9.06
C ASP A 214 2.74 27.18 -10.09
N THR A 215 1.95 26.38 -10.81
CA THR A 215 0.88 26.85 -11.73
C THR A 215 -0.50 26.97 -11.07
N GLY A 216 -0.62 26.69 -9.75
CA GLY A 216 -1.91 26.76 -9.02
C GLY A 216 -2.89 25.62 -9.32
N ARG A 217 -2.42 24.52 -9.91
CA ARG A 217 -3.24 23.39 -10.39
C ARG A 217 -3.07 22.11 -9.54
N LEU A 218 -2.47 22.20 -8.36
CA LEU A 218 -2.16 21.02 -7.54
C LEU A 218 -3.41 20.20 -7.18
N GLU A 219 -4.58 20.82 -7.10
CA GLU A 219 -5.83 20.12 -6.81
C GLU A 219 -6.23 19.11 -7.89
N GLU A 220 -5.75 19.26 -9.13
CA GLU A 220 -5.98 18.30 -10.20
C GLU A 220 -5.30 16.93 -9.95
N ALA A 221 -4.27 16.90 -9.09
CA ALA A 221 -3.60 15.67 -8.67
C ALA A 221 -4.30 14.96 -7.51
N LEU A 222 -5.32 15.60 -6.91
CA LEU A 222 -6.03 15.08 -5.74
C LEU A 222 -7.18 14.18 -6.16
N LEU A 223 -7.12 12.93 -5.71
CA LEU A 223 -8.25 12.02 -5.78
C LEU A 223 -9.08 12.14 -4.49
N PRO A 224 -10.41 12.24 -4.59
CA PRO A 224 -11.27 12.32 -3.42
C PRO A 224 -11.17 11.04 -2.57
N THR A 225 -11.33 11.22 -1.24
CA THR A 225 -11.14 10.12 -0.27
C THR A 225 -12.14 8.98 -0.44
N ASP A 226 -13.37 9.29 -0.85
CA ASP A 226 -14.44 8.33 -1.06
C ASP A 226 -14.21 7.40 -2.24
N ARG A 227 -13.35 7.79 -3.19
CA ARG A 227 -13.02 6.98 -4.37
C ARG A 227 -12.48 5.59 -4.00
N ILE A 228 -11.68 5.48 -2.93
CA ILE A 228 -11.15 4.20 -2.46
C ILE A 228 -12.23 3.24 -1.92
N PHE A 229 -13.44 3.74 -1.76
CA PHE A 229 -14.62 3.03 -1.29
C PHE A 229 -15.71 2.94 -2.37
N ALA A 230 -15.38 3.18 -3.63
CA ALA A 230 -16.34 3.23 -4.74
C ALA A 230 -17.19 1.95 -4.89
N ASP A 231 -16.65 0.81 -4.47
CA ASP A 231 -17.34 -0.48 -4.48
C ASP A 231 -18.48 -0.58 -3.45
N PHE A 232 -18.53 0.31 -2.44
CA PHE A 232 -19.57 0.32 -1.43
C PHE A 232 -20.74 1.22 -1.85
N ASN A 233 -21.94 0.83 -1.44
CA ASN A 233 -23.15 1.61 -1.66
C ASN A 233 -23.04 3.00 -1.02
N ALA A 234 -23.72 3.98 -1.60
CA ALA A 234 -23.81 5.35 -1.08
C ALA A 234 -25.12 5.56 -0.32
N VAL A 235 -25.05 6.38 0.74
CA VAL A 235 -26.21 6.79 1.56
C VAL A 235 -26.08 8.28 1.85
N HIS A 236 -27.13 9.05 1.57
CA HIS A 236 -27.18 10.49 1.79
C HIS A 236 -28.11 10.82 2.97
N VAL A 237 -27.55 11.43 4.00
CA VAL A 237 -28.31 11.85 5.19
C VAL A 237 -28.94 13.20 4.91
N GLU A 238 -30.26 13.32 5.14
CA GLU A 238 -31.02 14.56 4.94
C GLU A 238 -30.48 15.70 5.82
N GLU A 239 -30.51 16.94 5.32
CA GLU A 239 -29.92 18.12 5.97
C GLU A 239 -30.40 18.31 7.43
N LYS A 240 -31.67 18.03 7.72
CA LYS A 240 -32.20 18.13 9.09
C LYS A 240 -31.51 17.22 10.11
N TRP A 241 -30.84 16.13 9.65
CA TRP A 241 -30.11 15.18 10.48
C TRP A 241 -28.59 15.33 10.37
N ARG A 242 -28.09 16.27 9.59
CA ARG A 242 -26.66 16.52 9.32
C ARG A 242 -25.80 16.52 10.60
N LYS A 243 -26.29 17.14 11.68
CA LYS A 243 -25.56 17.20 12.97
C LYS A 243 -25.20 15.83 13.54
N LEU A 244 -25.97 14.78 13.23
CA LEU A 244 -25.67 13.42 13.70
C LEU A 244 -24.35 12.95 13.07
N ILE A 245 -24.25 12.99 11.75
CA ILE A 245 -23.08 12.49 11.01
C ILE A 245 -21.86 13.41 11.17
N ASP A 246 -22.06 14.72 11.30
CA ASP A 246 -20.98 15.67 11.58
C ASP A 246 -20.30 15.40 12.93
N ASN A 247 -21.03 14.87 13.90
CA ASN A 247 -20.51 14.46 15.19
C ASN A 247 -20.11 12.98 15.26
N GLY A 248 -20.21 12.25 14.15
CA GLY A 248 -19.88 10.83 14.09
C GLY A 248 -20.88 9.95 14.87
N ASN A 249 -22.12 10.39 15.02
CA ASN A 249 -23.17 9.63 15.67
C ASN A 249 -23.83 8.64 14.71
N VAL A 250 -24.60 7.73 15.29
CA VAL A 250 -25.45 6.79 14.55
C VAL A 250 -26.64 7.53 13.93
N PHE A 251 -27.21 6.98 12.87
CA PHE A 251 -28.43 7.42 12.24
C PHE A 251 -29.26 6.24 11.76
N TYR A 252 -30.57 6.48 11.53
CA TYR A 252 -31.52 5.46 11.09
C TYR A 252 -31.77 5.52 9.59
N PRO A 253 -32.16 4.40 8.93
CA PRO A 253 -32.47 4.39 7.49
C PRO A 253 -33.49 5.45 7.07
N GLY A 254 -34.54 5.67 7.89
CA GLY A 254 -35.56 6.73 7.64
C GLY A 254 -35.05 8.18 7.74
N GLN A 255 -33.76 8.38 8.05
CA GLN A 255 -33.10 9.69 8.09
C GLN A 255 -32.25 9.96 6.84
N THR A 256 -32.33 9.08 5.86
CA THR A 256 -31.58 9.13 4.60
C THR A 256 -32.53 9.32 3.43
N MET A 257 -32.00 9.87 2.34
CA MET A 257 -32.76 10.06 1.10
C MET A 257 -33.21 8.73 0.49
N GLU A 258 -32.33 7.70 0.58
CA GLU A 258 -32.56 6.36 0.02
C GLU A 258 -33.56 5.54 0.85
N GLN A 259 -33.71 5.81 2.13
CA GLN A 259 -34.57 5.10 3.10
C GLN A 259 -34.40 3.58 3.04
N THR A 260 -33.19 3.10 2.78
CA THR A 260 -32.83 1.70 2.50
C THR A 260 -31.91 1.16 3.59
N THR A 261 -32.00 -0.17 3.82
CA THR A 261 -31.06 -0.92 4.64
C THR A 261 -30.18 -1.78 3.74
N TYR A 262 -28.94 -1.97 4.16
CA TYR A 262 -27.98 -2.88 3.53
C TYR A 262 -27.72 -4.09 4.45
N PRO A 263 -27.12 -5.18 3.96
CA PRO A 263 -26.79 -6.33 4.78
C PRO A 263 -26.03 -5.95 6.06
N VAL A 264 -26.29 -6.69 7.14
CA VAL A 264 -25.68 -6.43 8.45
C VAL A 264 -24.16 -6.51 8.34
N GLY A 265 -23.48 -5.45 8.79
CA GLY A 265 -22.03 -5.34 8.77
C GLY A 265 -21.45 -4.88 7.43
N GLU A 266 -22.23 -4.80 6.36
CA GLU A 266 -21.80 -4.23 5.09
C GLU A 266 -21.47 -2.74 5.26
N TRP A 267 -20.36 -2.31 4.64
CA TRP A 267 -19.94 -0.93 4.68
C TRP A 267 -20.68 -0.10 3.64
N VAL A 268 -21.05 1.14 4.03
CA VAL A 268 -21.65 2.13 3.14
C VAL A 268 -20.87 3.44 3.21
N ARG A 269 -20.81 4.14 2.09
CA ARG A 269 -20.30 5.51 2.03
C ARG A 269 -21.41 6.45 2.46
N VAL A 270 -21.13 7.31 3.43
CA VAL A 270 -22.09 8.26 3.93
C VAL A 270 -21.73 9.66 3.50
N TYR A 271 -22.73 10.33 2.92
CA TYR A 271 -22.65 11.69 2.41
C TYR A 271 -23.66 12.59 3.13
N ARG A 272 -23.38 13.88 3.11
CA ARG A 272 -24.40 14.89 3.37
C ARG A 272 -25.31 15.01 2.13
N GLU A 273 -26.41 15.74 2.26
CA GLU A 273 -27.34 16.01 1.16
C GLU A 273 -26.67 16.77 -0.01
N ASP A 274 -25.59 17.51 0.25
CA ASP A 274 -24.79 18.25 -0.73
C ASP A 274 -23.67 17.43 -1.38
N ASP A 275 -23.74 16.09 -1.33
CA ASP A 275 -22.72 15.15 -1.82
C ASP A 275 -21.35 15.24 -1.09
N SER A 276 -21.25 15.96 0.02
CA SER A 276 -20.03 16.00 0.81
C SER A 276 -19.79 14.69 1.55
N PHE A 277 -18.70 14.01 1.25
CA PHE A 277 -18.34 12.75 1.90
C PHE A 277 -18.02 12.92 3.39
N VAL A 278 -18.66 12.12 4.21
CA VAL A 278 -18.51 12.12 5.67
C VAL A 278 -17.66 10.98 6.17
N GLY A 279 -17.93 9.76 5.70
CA GLY A 279 -17.24 8.59 6.19
C GLY A 279 -17.84 7.27 5.75
N ILE A 280 -17.33 6.21 6.37
CA ILE A 280 -17.81 4.84 6.21
C ILE A 280 -18.59 4.45 7.45
N TYR A 281 -19.75 3.89 7.23
CA TYR A 281 -20.65 3.34 8.26
C TYR A 281 -20.97 1.90 7.94
N ALA A 282 -21.51 1.18 8.92
CA ALA A 282 -22.04 -0.19 8.75
C ALA A 282 -23.42 -0.29 9.37
N TYR A 283 -24.32 -1.04 8.72
CA TYR A 283 -25.65 -1.29 9.27
C TYR A 283 -25.60 -2.31 10.41
N ASP A 284 -26.22 -1.99 11.54
CA ASP A 284 -26.39 -2.84 12.70
C ASP A 284 -27.85 -3.30 12.77
N GLY A 285 -28.14 -4.53 12.34
CA GLY A 285 -29.50 -5.04 12.24
C GLY A 285 -30.20 -5.26 13.60
N ALA A 286 -29.42 -5.43 14.69
CA ALA A 286 -30.02 -5.59 16.03
C ALA A 286 -30.56 -4.28 16.61
N LYS A 287 -30.02 -3.15 16.14
CA LYS A 287 -30.40 -1.79 16.57
C LYS A 287 -31.05 -0.98 15.46
N GLU A 288 -31.15 -1.56 14.28
CA GLU A 288 -31.78 -0.97 13.09
C GLU A 288 -31.21 0.41 12.72
N TRP A 289 -29.90 0.64 12.95
CA TRP A 289 -29.22 1.90 12.66
C TRP A 289 -27.90 1.70 11.89
N TYR A 290 -27.39 2.79 11.31
CA TYR A 290 -26.03 2.85 10.80
C TYR A 290 -25.08 3.36 11.88
N LYS A 291 -23.97 2.64 12.13
CA LYS A 291 -22.93 3.04 13.07
C LYS A 291 -21.63 3.40 12.34
N PRO A 292 -20.88 4.41 12.81
CA PRO A 292 -19.65 4.84 12.16
C PRO A 292 -18.56 3.76 12.26
N VAL A 293 -17.90 3.47 11.14
CA VAL A 293 -16.68 2.67 11.05
C VAL A 293 -15.46 3.60 11.00
N LYS A 294 -15.50 4.62 10.12
CA LYS A 294 -14.43 5.61 9.97
C LYS A 294 -14.99 6.93 9.47
N ILE A 295 -14.64 8.01 10.15
CA ILE A 295 -15.07 9.37 9.79
C ILE A 295 -13.91 10.13 9.16
N PHE A 296 -14.15 10.82 8.04
CA PHE A 296 -13.13 11.51 7.25
C PHE A 296 -13.26 13.04 7.24
N HIS A 297 -14.44 13.59 7.53
CA HIS A 297 -14.54 15.04 7.61
C HIS A 297 -13.75 15.61 8.81
N SER A 298 -13.22 16.82 8.64
CA SER A 298 -12.61 17.57 9.73
C SER A 298 -13.70 18.48 10.34
N ASN A 299 -13.95 18.34 11.65
CA ASN A 299 -14.77 19.31 12.40
C ASN A 299 -14.02 20.65 12.49
N THR A 300 -13.97 21.41 11.39
CA THR A 300 -13.27 22.71 11.38
C THR A 300 -14.14 23.83 11.93
N GLU A 301 -15.44 23.61 12.15
CA GLU A 301 -16.37 24.64 12.65
C GLU A 301 -16.59 24.65 14.17
N SER A 302 -16.00 23.72 14.94
CA SER A 302 -16.26 23.62 16.40
C SER A 302 -15.19 24.25 17.28
N ARG A 303 -14.29 25.08 16.75
CA ARG A 303 -13.29 25.83 17.54
C ARG A 303 -13.23 27.30 17.07
N LYS A 304 -14.31 28.01 17.28
CA LYS A 304 -14.29 29.47 17.41
C LYS A 304 -14.97 29.86 18.71
#